data_5804171e5a3fe0129919b0cb0220ffc4
#
_entry.id   5804171e5a3fe0129919b0cb0220ffc4
#
_cell.length_a   1.000
_cell.length_b   1.000
_cell.length_c   1.000
_cell.angle_alpha   90.00
_cell.angle_beta   90.00
_cell.angle_gamma   90.00
#
_symmetry.space_group_name_H-M   'P 1'
#
loop_
_entity.id
_entity.type
_entity.pdbx_description
1 polymer ?
#
loop_
_entity_poly.entity_id
_entity_poly.type
_entity_poly.pdbx_seq_one_letter_code
_entity_poly.pdbx_strand_id
1 'polypeptide(L)'
;YSVSSVYHGLRPGMGKKVMQVIDHCTIYLLIAGTYTPILLSAIRPTAPVLAWVIFGVEWGLVAFAVVFTAIDHNRYAKLSMICYLGMGWCILVVLRATLAALTLPGFLWILSGGIAYTVGAALYGVGHSRHIFHTVFHVFVVAGSLLQAVGILLYAL
;
A
#
# COMPACT_ATOMS: atom_id res chain seq x y z
N TYR A 1 -11.43 1.90 1.95
CA TYR A 1 -12.32 1.04 2.77
C TYR A 1 -13.77 1.11 2.29
N SER A 2 -14.35 2.29 2.01
CA SER A 2 -15.72 2.43 1.48
C SER A 2 -15.93 1.65 0.18
N VAL A 3 -14.96 1.68 -0.74
CA VAL A 3 -14.98 0.92 -2.00
C VAL A 3 -15.09 -0.58 -1.74
N SER A 4 -14.29 -1.10 -0.81
CA SER A 4 -14.31 -2.52 -0.43
C SER A 4 -15.66 -2.94 0.16
N SER A 5 -16.24 -2.11 1.04
CA SER A 5 -17.58 -2.36 1.60
C SER A 5 -18.65 -2.42 0.53
N VAL A 6 -18.62 -1.50 -0.45
CA VAL A 6 -19.55 -1.51 -1.60
C VAL A 6 -19.35 -2.76 -2.46
N TYR A 7 -18.09 -3.11 -2.79
CA TYR A 7 -17.78 -4.32 -3.56
C TYR A 7 -18.38 -5.59 -2.94
N HIS A 8 -18.23 -5.76 -1.62
CA HIS A 8 -18.77 -6.93 -0.92
C HIS A 8 -20.29 -6.96 -0.85
N GLY A 9 -20.95 -5.80 -0.82
CA GLY A 9 -22.41 -5.68 -0.84
C GLY A 9 -23.07 -5.91 -2.19
N LEU A 10 -22.31 -5.89 -3.30
CA LEU A 10 -22.88 -6.03 -4.65
C LEU A 10 -23.19 -7.49 -5.02
N ARG A 11 -24.33 -7.67 -5.73
CA ARG A 11 -24.67 -8.96 -6.34
C ARG A 11 -23.71 -9.28 -7.51
N PRO A 12 -23.50 -10.58 -7.84
CA PRO A 12 -22.69 -10.98 -8.99
C PRO A 12 -23.17 -10.30 -10.29
N GLY A 13 -22.24 -9.68 -11.03
CA GLY A 13 -22.56 -8.95 -12.27
C GLY A 13 -21.39 -8.09 -12.73
N MET A 14 -21.56 -7.33 -13.81
CA MET A 14 -20.54 -6.43 -14.37
C MET A 14 -20.10 -5.38 -13.34
N GLY A 15 -21.05 -4.79 -12.60
CA GLY A 15 -20.76 -3.80 -11.56
C GLY A 15 -19.84 -4.36 -10.46
N LYS A 16 -20.04 -5.61 -10.05
CA LYS A 16 -19.16 -6.26 -9.07
C LYS A 16 -17.75 -6.46 -9.59
N LYS A 17 -17.56 -6.81 -10.87
CA LYS A 17 -16.23 -6.93 -11.50
C LYS A 17 -15.51 -5.59 -11.54
N VAL A 18 -16.20 -4.52 -11.91
CA VAL A 18 -15.62 -3.17 -11.94
C VAL A 18 -15.22 -2.74 -10.52
N MET A 19 -16.08 -2.94 -9.53
CA MET A 19 -15.78 -2.59 -8.14
C MET A 19 -14.62 -3.43 -7.57
N GLN A 20 -14.46 -4.69 -7.99
CA GLN A 20 -13.32 -5.52 -7.64
C GLN A 20 -12.00 -4.91 -8.12
N VAL A 21 -11.95 -4.47 -9.37
CA VAL A 21 -10.76 -3.80 -9.93
C VAL A 21 -10.46 -2.51 -9.16
N ILE A 22 -11.47 -1.69 -8.91
CA ILE A 22 -11.31 -0.44 -8.16
C ILE A 22 -10.81 -0.71 -6.74
N ASP A 23 -11.36 -1.72 -6.06
CA ASP A 23 -10.96 -2.11 -4.70
C ASP A 23 -9.46 -2.47 -4.65
N HIS A 24 -8.96 -3.23 -5.62
CA HIS A 24 -7.54 -3.56 -5.70
C HIS A 24 -6.67 -2.34 -6.08
N CYS A 25 -7.15 -1.48 -6.97
CA CYS A 25 -6.42 -0.25 -7.33
C CYS A 25 -6.28 0.71 -6.15
N THR A 26 -7.24 0.74 -5.22
CA THR A 26 -7.15 1.59 -4.02
C THR A 26 -5.99 1.20 -3.10
N ILE A 27 -5.51 -0.05 -3.13
CA ILE A 27 -4.35 -0.49 -2.34
C ILE A 27 -3.08 0.21 -2.83
N TYR A 28 -2.87 0.28 -4.15
CA TYR A 28 -1.70 0.98 -4.71
C TYR A 28 -1.72 2.47 -4.38
N LEU A 29 -2.90 3.11 -4.51
CA LEU A 29 -3.09 4.51 -4.17
C LEU A 29 -2.85 4.75 -2.67
N LEU A 30 -3.24 3.81 -1.81
CA LEU A 30 -3.01 3.90 -0.37
C LEU A 30 -1.51 3.87 -0.06
N ILE A 31 -0.75 2.95 -0.68
CA ILE A 31 0.70 2.84 -0.46
C ILE A 31 1.42 4.09 -0.95
N ALA A 32 1.24 4.50 -2.21
CA ALA A 32 1.87 5.69 -2.76
C ALA A 32 1.44 6.98 -2.03
N GLY A 33 0.17 7.05 -1.61
CA GLY A 33 -0.36 8.15 -0.79
C GLY A 33 0.31 8.23 0.57
N THR A 34 0.64 7.10 1.19
CA THR A 34 1.40 7.05 2.46
C THR A 34 2.85 7.48 2.28
N TYR A 35 3.49 7.08 1.18
CA TYR A 35 4.87 7.51 0.88
C TYR A 35 4.97 9.00 0.54
N THR A 36 3.95 9.57 -0.08
CA THR A 36 3.97 10.97 -0.55
C THR A 36 4.36 11.98 0.56
N PRO A 37 3.71 12.03 1.74
CA PRO A 37 4.11 12.95 2.81
C PRO A 37 5.51 12.63 3.37
N ILE A 38 5.88 11.36 3.50
CA ILE A 38 7.22 10.98 3.97
C ILE A 38 8.29 11.50 3.01
N LEU A 39 8.11 11.29 1.71
CA LEU A 39 9.07 11.72 0.69
C LEU A 39 9.14 13.24 0.56
N LEU A 40 7.99 13.92 0.50
CA LEU A 40 7.94 15.35 0.17
C LEU A 40 8.14 16.25 1.40
N SER A 41 7.70 15.85 2.59
CA SER A 41 7.84 16.65 3.81
C SER A 41 9.09 16.30 4.60
N ALA A 42 9.38 15.00 4.79
CA ALA A 42 10.48 14.57 5.64
C ALA A 42 11.81 14.39 4.88
N ILE A 43 11.81 13.69 3.74
CA ILE A 43 13.06 13.33 3.04
C ILE A 43 13.54 14.43 2.08
N ARG A 44 12.62 15.08 1.36
CA ARG A 44 12.97 16.10 0.36
C ARG A 44 13.87 17.24 0.88
N PRO A 45 13.71 17.77 2.11
CA PRO A 45 14.58 18.84 2.60
C PRO A 45 16.06 18.45 2.70
N THR A 46 16.35 17.17 2.95
CA THR A 46 17.73 16.66 3.12
C THR A 46 18.27 15.95 1.89
N ALA A 47 17.40 15.29 1.12
CA ALA A 47 17.76 14.46 -0.04
C ALA A 47 16.75 14.66 -1.20
N PRO A 48 16.69 15.85 -1.84
CA PRO A 48 15.64 16.18 -2.81
C PRO A 48 15.63 15.26 -4.03
N VAL A 49 16.79 14.93 -4.60
CA VAL A 49 16.88 14.04 -5.76
C VAL A 49 16.33 12.66 -5.44
N LEU A 50 16.72 12.08 -4.29
CA LEU A 50 16.26 10.78 -3.85
C LEU A 50 14.74 10.78 -3.63
N ALA A 51 14.21 11.82 -2.97
CA ALA A 51 12.76 11.97 -2.73
C ALA A 51 11.97 11.98 -4.03
N TRP A 52 12.39 12.76 -5.04
CA TRP A 52 11.70 12.82 -6.33
C TRP A 52 11.84 11.54 -7.16
N VAL A 53 12.99 10.87 -7.11
CA VAL A 53 13.20 9.58 -7.80
C VAL A 53 12.25 8.51 -7.23
N ILE A 54 12.22 8.36 -5.90
CA ILE A 54 11.34 7.36 -5.27
C ILE A 54 9.86 7.74 -5.46
N PHE A 55 9.51 9.02 -5.37
CA PHE A 55 8.16 9.48 -5.67
C PHE A 55 7.74 9.09 -7.10
N GLY A 56 8.60 9.33 -8.09
CA GLY A 56 8.35 8.95 -9.48
C GLY A 56 8.23 7.44 -9.67
N VAL A 57 9.07 6.65 -9.00
CA VAL A 57 9.01 5.18 -9.02
C VAL A 57 7.69 4.69 -8.43
N GLU A 58 7.29 5.17 -7.24
CA GLU A 58 6.06 4.77 -6.58
C GLU A 58 4.82 5.07 -7.45
N TRP A 59 4.68 6.31 -7.92
CA TRP A 59 3.54 6.68 -8.77
C TRP A 59 3.58 6.05 -10.15
N GLY A 60 4.78 5.79 -10.70
CA GLY A 60 4.96 5.00 -11.92
C GLY A 60 4.50 3.55 -11.75
N LEU A 61 4.84 2.92 -10.62
CA LEU A 61 4.35 1.57 -10.28
C LEU A 61 2.84 1.54 -10.06
N VAL A 62 2.24 2.58 -9.46
CA VAL A 62 0.78 2.71 -9.37
C VAL A 62 0.16 2.69 -10.75
N ALA A 63 0.62 3.57 -11.67
CA ALA A 63 0.08 3.64 -13.02
C ALA A 63 0.22 2.29 -13.75
N PHE A 64 1.38 1.66 -13.67
CA PHE A 64 1.64 0.34 -14.23
C PHE A 64 0.69 -0.72 -13.67
N ALA A 65 0.62 -0.85 -12.34
CA ALA A 65 -0.18 -1.88 -11.68
C ALA A 65 -1.69 -1.69 -11.91
N VAL A 66 -2.17 -0.44 -11.93
CA VAL A 66 -3.58 -0.12 -12.23
C VAL A 66 -3.95 -0.56 -13.63
N VAL A 67 -3.10 -0.28 -14.65
CA VAL A 67 -3.37 -0.67 -16.03
C VAL A 67 -3.50 -2.20 -16.15
N PHE A 68 -2.54 -2.96 -15.61
CA PHE A 68 -2.59 -4.43 -15.70
C PHE A 68 -3.75 -5.02 -14.90
N THR A 69 -4.06 -4.49 -13.73
CA THR A 69 -5.22 -4.91 -12.93
C THR A 69 -6.54 -4.62 -13.66
N ALA A 70 -6.63 -3.50 -14.39
CA ALA A 70 -7.82 -3.15 -15.15
C ALA A 70 -8.02 -4.02 -16.40
N ILE A 71 -6.93 -4.49 -17.04
CA ILE A 71 -6.99 -5.38 -18.21
C ILE A 71 -7.54 -6.75 -17.80
N ASP A 72 -6.95 -7.41 -16.83
CA ASP A 72 -7.40 -8.71 -16.33
C ASP A 72 -6.90 -8.96 -14.91
N HIS A 73 -7.76 -8.65 -13.93
CA HIS A 73 -7.44 -8.81 -12.52
C HIS A 73 -7.01 -10.24 -12.15
N ASN A 74 -7.68 -11.27 -12.68
CA ASN A 74 -7.41 -12.65 -12.32
C ASN A 74 -6.07 -13.13 -12.88
N ARG A 75 -5.78 -12.76 -14.13
CA ARG A 75 -4.53 -13.11 -14.81
C ARG A 75 -3.32 -12.47 -14.14
N TYR A 76 -3.45 -11.20 -13.74
CA TYR A 76 -2.36 -10.42 -13.18
C TYR A 76 -2.35 -10.34 -11.64
N ALA A 77 -3.16 -11.16 -10.95
CA ALA A 77 -3.26 -11.15 -9.49
C ALA A 77 -1.90 -11.35 -8.78
N LYS A 78 -1.04 -12.25 -9.29
CA LYS A 78 0.32 -12.46 -8.75
C LYS A 78 1.22 -11.25 -8.99
N LEU A 79 1.16 -10.66 -10.17
CA LEU A 79 1.91 -9.43 -10.50
C LEU A 79 1.47 -8.28 -9.59
N SER A 80 0.17 -8.12 -9.39
CA SER A 80 -0.41 -7.16 -8.45
C SER A 80 0.15 -7.32 -7.05
N MET A 81 0.20 -8.56 -6.54
CA MET A 81 0.75 -8.87 -5.22
C MET A 81 2.24 -8.48 -5.13
N ILE A 82 3.04 -8.78 -6.14
CA ILE A 82 4.46 -8.42 -6.18
C ILE A 82 4.63 -6.90 -6.20
N CYS A 83 3.81 -6.19 -6.99
CA CYS A 83 3.88 -4.73 -7.08
C CYS A 83 3.60 -4.06 -5.73
N TYR A 84 2.51 -4.38 -5.05
CA TYR A 84 2.22 -3.70 -3.78
C TYR A 84 3.16 -4.10 -2.65
N LEU A 85 3.67 -5.34 -2.61
CA LEU A 85 4.73 -5.71 -1.66
C LEU A 85 6.03 -4.97 -1.98
N GLY A 86 6.44 -4.91 -3.25
CA GLY A 86 7.63 -4.16 -3.67
C GLY A 86 7.54 -2.68 -3.32
N MET A 87 6.41 -2.05 -3.61
CA MET A 87 6.13 -0.67 -3.21
C MET A 87 6.19 -0.50 -1.69
N GLY A 88 5.51 -1.36 -0.92
CA GLY A 88 5.50 -1.29 0.54
C GLY A 88 6.88 -1.40 1.18
N TRP A 89 7.80 -2.17 0.60
CA TRP A 89 9.15 -2.35 1.10
C TRP A 89 10.19 -1.38 0.50
N CYS A 90 9.77 -0.48 -0.39
CA CYS A 90 10.64 0.53 -1.00
C CYS A 90 11.32 1.44 0.05
N ILE A 91 10.75 1.58 1.24
CA ILE A 91 11.33 2.35 2.36
C ILE A 91 12.69 1.81 2.79
N LEU A 92 12.97 0.52 2.60
CA LEU A 92 14.28 -0.06 2.93
C LEU A 92 15.38 0.41 1.96
N VAL A 93 15.03 0.74 0.73
CA VAL A 93 15.98 1.29 -0.26
C VAL A 93 16.46 2.68 0.19
N VAL A 94 15.59 3.45 0.83
CA VAL A 94 15.88 4.79 1.33
C VAL A 94 16.06 4.83 2.87
N LEU A 95 16.38 3.69 3.48
CA LEU A 95 16.44 3.51 4.94
C LEU A 95 17.23 4.60 5.66
N ARG A 96 18.44 4.93 5.15
CA ARG A 96 19.31 5.95 5.77
C ARG A 96 18.65 7.34 5.76
N ALA A 97 18.06 7.73 4.62
CA ALA A 97 17.38 9.00 4.50
C ALA A 97 16.12 9.05 5.38
N THR A 98 15.39 7.94 5.45
CA THR A 98 14.19 7.80 6.29
C THR A 98 14.51 7.89 7.78
N LEU A 99 15.56 7.19 8.25
CA LEU A 99 15.99 7.26 9.65
C LEU A 99 16.50 8.66 10.02
N ALA A 100 17.20 9.34 9.11
CA ALA A 100 17.66 10.71 9.33
C ALA A 100 16.49 11.71 9.39
N ALA A 101 15.44 11.48 8.59
CA ALA A 101 14.30 12.38 8.49
C ALA A 101 13.23 12.15 9.59
N LEU A 102 12.88 10.89 9.88
CA LEU A 102 11.79 10.51 10.78
C LEU A 102 12.24 10.15 12.19
N THR A 103 13.53 10.08 12.45
CA THR A 103 14.10 9.46 13.67
C THR A 103 13.74 7.98 13.81
N LEU A 104 14.34 7.28 14.76
CA LEU A 104 14.09 5.85 14.97
C LEU A 104 12.62 5.56 15.37
N PRO A 105 11.98 6.30 16.30
CA PRO A 105 10.57 6.05 16.63
C PRO A 105 9.62 6.22 15.44
N GLY A 106 9.77 7.26 14.63
CA GLY A 106 8.96 7.48 13.43
C GLY A 106 9.12 6.34 12.42
N PHE A 107 10.36 5.92 12.17
CA PHE A 107 10.63 4.76 11.32
C PHE A 107 9.96 3.48 11.82
N LEU A 108 10.00 3.22 13.14
CA LEU A 108 9.36 2.02 13.72
C LEU A 108 7.83 2.03 13.55
N TRP A 109 7.17 3.18 13.62
CA TRP A 109 5.76 3.31 13.32
C TRP A 109 5.45 2.92 11.86
N ILE A 110 6.22 3.44 10.91
CA ILE A 110 6.04 3.12 9.49
C ILE A 110 6.33 1.65 9.22
N LEU A 111 7.42 1.12 9.79
CA LEU A 111 7.81 -0.28 9.64
C LEU A 111 6.75 -1.24 10.20
N SER A 112 6.20 -0.95 11.39
CA SER A 112 5.14 -1.78 11.99
C SER A 112 3.90 -1.86 11.10
N GLY A 113 3.53 -0.76 10.46
CA GLY A 113 2.46 -0.73 9.46
C GLY A 113 2.79 -1.58 8.23
N GLY A 114 4.03 -1.52 7.72
CA GLY A 114 4.51 -2.35 6.60
C GLY A 114 4.50 -3.85 6.93
N ILE A 115 4.88 -4.22 8.15
CA ILE A 115 4.79 -5.60 8.66
C ILE A 115 3.33 -6.06 8.71
N ALA A 116 2.41 -5.22 9.24
CA ALA A 116 0.98 -5.54 9.29
C ALA A 116 0.42 -5.81 7.88
N TYR A 117 0.75 -4.98 6.89
CA TYR A 117 0.37 -5.22 5.49
C TYR A 117 0.92 -6.53 4.94
N THR A 118 2.20 -6.84 5.22
CA THR A 118 2.85 -8.06 4.73
C THR A 118 2.22 -9.31 5.34
N VAL A 119 1.94 -9.30 6.64
CA VAL A 119 1.24 -10.39 7.34
C VAL A 119 -0.16 -10.59 6.76
N GLY A 120 -0.91 -9.49 6.58
CA GLY A 120 -2.23 -9.53 5.93
C GLY A 120 -2.18 -10.15 4.54
N ALA A 121 -1.23 -9.72 3.71
CA ALA A 121 -1.04 -10.24 2.35
C ALA A 121 -0.65 -11.73 2.33
N ALA A 122 0.23 -12.15 3.23
CA ALA A 122 0.63 -13.55 3.37
C ALA A 122 -0.55 -14.44 3.76
N LEU A 123 -1.34 -14.02 4.75
CA LEU A 123 -2.55 -14.73 5.18
C LEU A 123 -3.58 -14.84 4.05
N TYR A 124 -3.77 -13.77 3.27
CA TYR A 124 -4.64 -13.79 2.10
C TYR A 124 -4.13 -14.76 1.03
N GLY A 125 -2.82 -14.77 0.75
CA GLY A 125 -2.20 -15.68 -0.22
C GLY A 125 -2.35 -17.17 0.15
N VAL A 126 -2.18 -17.50 1.44
CA VAL A 126 -2.32 -18.88 1.94
C VAL A 126 -3.78 -19.32 2.02
N GLY A 127 -4.67 -18.40 2.38
CA GLY A 127 -6.09 -18.67 2.65
C GLY A 127 -7.05 -18.38 1.50
N HIS A 128 -6.58 -18.26 0.26
CA HIS A 128 -7.32 -17.80 -0.92
C HIS A 128 -8.71 -18.47 -1.13
N SER A 129 -8.91 -19.70 -0.64
CA SER A 129 -10.18 -20.43 -0.79
C SER A 129 -11.24 -20.14 0.28
N ARG A 130 -10.93 -19.33 1.32
CA ARG A 130 -11.85 -19.08 2.44
C ARG A 130 -12.09 -17.58 2.61
N HIS A 131 -13.35 -17.14 2.58
CA HIS A 131 -13.77 -15.74 2.78
C HIS A 131 -13.22 -15.09 4.06
N ILE A 132 -13.00 -15.88 5.11
CA ILE A 132 -12.47 -15.39 6.37
C ILE A 132 -11.08 -14.75 6.23
N PHE A 133 -10.21 -15.30 5.39
CA PHE A 133 -8.86 -14.76 5.17
C PHE A 133 -8.88 -13.41 4.44
N HIS A 134 -9.87 -13.18 3.58
CA HIS A 134 -10.07 -11.88 2.94
C HIS A 134 -10.49 -10.82 3.97
N THR A 135 -11.39 -11.15 4.89
CA THR A 135 -11.78 -10.24 5.99
C THR A 135 -10.59 -9.94 6.91
N VAL A 136 -9.82 -10.97 7.29
CA VAL A 136 -8.61 -10.81 8.10
C VAL A 136 -7.60 -9.90 7.40
N PHE A 137 -7.39 -10.06 6.10
CA PHE A 137 -6.55 -9.17 5.30
C PHE A 137 -6.96 -7.70 5.45
N HIS A 138 -8.25 -7.39 5.32
CA HIS A 138 -8.74 -6.01 5.49
C HIS A 138 -8.48 -5.46 6.91
N VAL A 139 -8.61 -6.28 7.94
CA VAL A 139 -8.27 -5.87 9.32
C VAL A 139 -6.80 -5.47 9.43
N PHE A 140 -5.89 -6.28 8.85
CA PHE A 140 -4.46 -5.96 8.83
C PHE A 140 -4.14 -4.72 7.99
N VAL A 141 -4.86 -4.51 6.89
CA VAL A 141 -4.71 -3.30 6.05
C VAL A 141 -5.15 -2.06 6.82
N VAL A 142 -6.27 -2.10 7.54
CA VAL A 142 -6.74 -0.99 8.39
C VAL A 142 -5.73 -0.71 9.50
N ALA A 143 -5.29 -1.74 10.23
CA ALA A 143 -4.31 -1.61 11.29
C ALA A 143 -2.99 -1.01 10.78
N GLY A 144 -2.47 -1.50 9.66
CA GLY A 144 -1.27 -0.97 9.02
C GLY A 144 -1.41 0.49 8.62
N SER A 145 -2.55 0.87 8.02
CA SER A 145 -2.84 2.27 7.65
C SER A 145 -2.86 3.19 8.87
N LEU A 146 -3.48 2.77 9.96
CA LEU A 146 -3.54 3.56 11.20
C LEU A 146 -2.15 3.75 11.81
N LEU A 147 -1.35 2.68 11.89
CA LEU A 147 0.02 2.75 12.38
C LEU A 147 0.87 3.73 11.55
N GLN A 148 0.79 3.65 10.23
CA GLN A 148 1.52 4.55 9.35
C GLN A 148 1.00 5.98 9.42
N ALA A 149 -0.31 6.20 9.50
CA ALA A 149 -0.90 7.52 9.66
C ALA A 149 -0.42 8.20 10.95
N VAL A 150 -0.40 7.47 12.06
CA VAL A 150 0.15 7.98 13.34
C VAL A 150 1.62 8.34 13.19
N GLY A 151 2.43 7.47 12.58
CA GLY A 151 3.84 7.73 12.34
C GLY A 151 4.09 8.98 11.47
N ILE A 152 3.28 9.16 10.42
CA ILE A 152 3.37 10.34 9.54
C ILE A 152 2.99 11.62 10.29
N LEU A 153 1.86 11.60 11.01
CA LEU A 153 1.36 12.78 11.72
C LEU A 153 2.31 13.24 12.84
N LEU A 154 2.99 12.30 13.50
CA LEU A 154 3.87 12.63 14.63
C LEU A 154 5.31 12.94 14.21
N TYR A 155 5.78 12.44 13.08
CA TYR A 155 7.21 12.46 12.74
C TYR A 155 7.54 12.95 11.32
N ALA A 156 6.57 13.04 10.40
CA ALA A 156 6.81 13.46 9.01
C ALA A 156 6.19 14.82 8.66
N LEU A 157 5.21 15.28 9.42
CA LEU A 157 4.56 16.58 9.29
C LEU A 157 4.92 17.50 10.47
#